data_742589635e25796b0f9d31e1afc85e12
#
_entry.id   742589635e25796b0f9d31e1afc85e12
#
_cell.length_a   1.000
_cell.length_b   1.000
_cell.length_c   1.000
_cell.angle_alpha   90.00
_cell.angle_beta   90.00
_cell.angle_gamma   90.00
#
_symmetry.space_group_name_H-M   'P 1'
#
loop_
_entity.id
_entity.type
_entity.pdbx_description
1 polymer ?
#
loop_
_entity_poly.entity_id
_entity_poly.type
_entity_poly.pdbx_seq_one_letter_code
_entity_poly.pdbx_strand_id
1 'polypeptide(L)'
;MANIVVFSPTWAAELPPLSAQEEYQPILVDGEDLPAALGKPIAKLSLQSVIDGQLEPIPYQIDEYNTGGAVYFKEWGPPIDGTEGVLDNSDKLIFLFKDAGTRRDSFQVTDGKIVSEVELTDATGIKRYVYLVEGSRLQSEEQYVRYSTDVGKVETDFYQLVYNKENQVNWDDFSYATFNGERPLDCMKIRLIGGLFTDMSTITLNNNNLIAKPKGERVGPVRTTSQLELKLWLFNIPIMN
;
A
#
# COMPACT_ATOMS: atom_id res chain seq x y z
N MET A 1 1.70 48.03 38.07
CA MET A 1 0.83 47.61 37.00
C MET A 1 1.49 46.41 36.29
N ALA A 2 0.96 45.25 36.42
CA ALA A 2 1.53 44.04 35.75
C ALA A 2 0.91 43.91 34.34
N ASN A 3 1.74 43.92 33.31
CA ASN A 3 1.34 43.64 31.94
C ASN A 3 1.10 42.14 31.79
N ILE A 4 -0.16 41.72 31.68
CA ILE A 4 -0.53 40.38 31.33
C ILE A 4 -0.47 40.30 29.79
N VAL A 5 0.56 39.59 29.27
CA VAL A 5 0.62 39.22 27.85
C VAL A 5 -0.25 37.99 27.69
N VAL A 6 -1.44 38.16 27.11
CA VAL A 6 -2.29 37.03 26.72
C VAL A 6 -1.75 36.50 25.42
N PHE A 7 -1.09 35.32 25.46
CA PHE A 7 -0.83 34.54 24.26
C PHE A 7 -2.15 33.93 23.79
N SER A 8 -2.68 34.45 22.71
CA SER A 8 -3.73 33.74 21.98
C SER A 8 -3.11 32.47 21.37
N PRO A 9 -3.68 31.29 21.60
CA PRO A 9 -3.22 30.12 20.86
C PRO A 9 -3.44 30.41 19.38
N THR A 10 -2.36 30.44 18.60
CA THR A 10 -2.44 30.35 17.14
C THR A 10 -3.00 28.96 16.83
N TRP A 11 -4.27 28.87 16.51
CA TRP A 11 -4.86 27.67 15.95
C TRP A 11 -4.04 27.34 14.69
N ALA A 12 -3.50 26.14 14.65
CA ALA A 12 -2.92 25.62 13.41
C ALA A 12 -4.02 25.74 12.34
N ALA A 13 -3.70 26.36 11.22
CA ALA A 13 -4.66 26.50 10.14
C ALA A 13 -5.13 25.10 9.74
N GLU A 14 -6.42 24.85 9.92
CA GLU A 14 -7.03 23.58 9.54
C GLU A 14 -6.85 23.39 8.04
N LEU A 15 -6.30 22.27 7.64
CA LEU A 15 -6.16 21.96 6.22
C LEU A 15 -7.54 21.76 5.60
N PRO A 16 -7.80 22.28 4.40
CA PRO A 16 -9.06 22.02 3.74
C PRO A 16 -9.24 20.52 3.47
N PRO A 17 -10.49 20.05 3.39
CA PRO A 17 -10.78 18.66 3.08
C PRO A 17 -10.23 18.28 1.71
N LEU A 18 -9.76 17.05 1.60
CA LEU A 18 -9.34 16.46 0.34
C LEU A 18 -10.55 16.08 -0.52
N SER A 19 -10.35 15.97 -1.82
CA SER A 19 -11.31 15.29 -2.68
C SER A 19 -11.40 13.82 -2.32
N ALA A 20 -12.54 13.17 -2.56
CA ALA A 20 -12.72 11.75 -2.28
C ALA A 20 -11.68 10.86 -3.00
N GLN A 21 -11.16 11.29 -4.14
CA GLN A 21 -10.11 10.58 -4.85
C GLN A 21 -8.76 10.69 -4.14
N GLU A 22 -8.41 11.88 -3.66
CA GLU A 22 -7.14 12.11 -2.95
C GLU A 22 -7.15 11.48 -1.56
N GLU A 23 -8.30 11.49 -0.88
CA GLU A 23 -8.43 10.94 0.47
C GLU A 23 -7.93 9.50 0.55
N TYR A 24 -8.20 8.70 -0.49
CA TYR A 24 -7.82 7.28 -0.54
C TYR A 24 -6.70 6.96 -1.52
N GLN A 25 -6.01 7.98 -1.98
CA GLN A 25 -4.88 7.80 -2.89
C GLN A 25 -3.66 7.28 -2.13
N PRO A 26 -3.14 6.09 -2.48
CA PRO A 26 -1.86 5.65 -1.95
C PRO A 26 -0.73 6.49 -2.57
N ILE A 27 0.13 6.99 -1.69
CA ILE A 27 1.37 7.67 -2.05
C ILE A 27 2.49 6.65 -1.97
N LEU A 28 3.30 6.60 -3.02
CA LEU A 28 4.49 5.76 -3.10
C LEU A 28 5.70 6.69 -3.26
N VAL A 29 6.64 6.59 -2.32
CA VAL A 29 7.90 7.33 -2.35
C VAL A 29 9.02 6.32 -2.51
N ASP A 30 9.81 6.46 -3.55
CA ASP A 30 10.93 5.57 -3.82
C ASP A 30 12.04 5.79 -2.78
N GLY A 31 12.74 4.73 -2.41
CA GLY A 31 13.83 4.82 -1.45
C GLY A 31 14.93 5.78 -1.91
N GLU A 32 15.17 5.87 -3.23
CA GLU A 32 16.14 6.82 -3.81
C GLU A 32 15.77 8.30 -3.52
N ASP A 33 14.49 8.61 -3.30
CA ASP A 33 14.02 9.95 -2.92
C ASP A 33 14.15 10.22 -1.41
N LEU A 34 14.63 9.24 -0.64
CA LEU A 34 14.83 9.32 0.80
C LEU A 34 16.31 9.15 1.21
N PRO A 35 17.26 9.92 0.63
CA PRO A 35 18.71 9.64 0.73
C PRO A 35 19.23 9.61 2.17
N ALA A 36 18.64 10.36 3.10
CA ALA A 36 19.06 10.37 4.50
C ALA A 36 18.53 9.17 5.32
N ALA A 37 17.60 8.40 4.74
CA ALA A 37 17.05 7.19 5.33
C ALA A 37 17.65 5.91 4.75
N LEU A 38 18.36 5.98 3.62
CA LEU A 38 19.02 4.82 3.01
C LEU A 38 20.01 4.16 3.99
N GLY A 39 20.04 2.83 3.95
CA GLY A 39 20.88 2.01 4.79
C GLY A 39 20.38 1.88 6.24
N LYS A 40 19.21 2.41 6.58
CA LYS A 40 18.64 2.30 7.93
C LYS A 40 17.74 1.07 8.04
N PRO A 41 17.75 0.38 9.20
CA PRO A 41 16.82 -0.70 9.44
C PRO A 41 15.36 -0.22 9.36
N ILE A 42 14.56 -0.83 8.52
CA ILE A 42 13.14 -0.50 8.33
C ILE A 42 12.38 -0.54 9.65
N ALA A 43 12.68 -1.53 10.50
CA ALA A 43 12.07 -1.68 11.83
C ALA A 43 12.36 -0.53 12.81
N LYS A 44 13.31 0.37 12.51
CA LYS A 44 13.62 1.55 13.32
C LYS A 44 13.06 2.85 12.74
N LEU A 45 12.33 2.76 11.66
CA LEU A 45 11.67 3.91 11.03
C LEU A 45 10.22 3.99 11.50
N SER A 46 9.73 5.22 11.60
CA SER A 46 8.33 5.56 11.90
C SER A 46 7.92 6.69 10.98
N LEU A 47 6.75 6.58 10.35
CA LEU A 47 6.19 7.70 9.58
C LEU A 47 5.23 8.49 10.46
N GLN A 48 5.41 9.79 10.50
CA GLN A 48 4.62 10.68 11.36
C GLN A 48 4.13 11.88 10.56
N SER A 49 3.03 12.45 11.02
CA SER A 49 2.43 13.66 10.47
C SER A 49 2.02 14.61 11.58
N VAL A 50 1.81 15.89 11.27
CA VAL A 50 1.28 16.84 12.24
C VAL A 50 -0.24 16.74 12.28
N ILE A 51 -0.75 16.19 13.37
CA ILE A 51 -2.17 16.04 13.68
C ILE A 51 -2.43 16.85 14.96
N ASP A 52 -3.41 17.74 14.94
CA ASP A 52 -3.76 18.62 16.09
C ASP A 52 -2.54 19.36 16.70
N GLY A 53 -1.58 19.73 15.84
CA GLY A 53 -0.39 20.48 16.24
C GLY A 53 0.71 19.63 16.87
N GLN A 54 0.62 18.29 16.84
CA GLN A 54 1.65 17.39 17.33
C GLN A 54 2.06 16.39 16.26
N LEU A 55 3.28 15.86 16.37
CA LEU A 55 3.74 14.76 15.50
C LEU A 55 3.18 13.45 16.05
N GLU A 56 2.30 12.85 15.27
CA GLU A 56 1.64 11.59 15.57
C GLU A 56 1.99 10.54 14.51
N PRO A 57 2.10 9.26 14.89
CA PRO A 57 2.35 8.19 13.94
C PRO A 57 1.15 7.97 13.04
N ILE A 58 1.40 7.79 11.75
CA ILE A 58 0.38 7.47 10.74
C ILE A 58 0.60 6.06 10.18
N PRO A 59 -0.44 5.40 9.63
CA PRO A 59 -0.31 4.12 8.97
C PRO A 59 0.60 4.21 7.75
N TYR A 60 1.58 3.32 7.68
CA TYR A 60 2.49 3.22 6.54
C TYR A 60 3.06 1.81 6.44
N GLN A 61 3.65 1.51 5.31
CA GLN A 61 4.49 0.33 5.11
C GLN A 61 5.68 0.67 4.22
N ILE A 62 6.74 -0.10 4.36
CA ILE A 62 7.86 -0.09 3.42
C ILE A 62 7.88 -1.46 2.76
N ASP A 63 7.64 -1.48 1.46
CA ASP A 63 7.73 -2.69 0.67
C ASP A 63 9.12 -2.77 0.03
N GLU A 64 9.81 -3.86 0.34
CA GLU A 64 11.08 -4.20 -0.27
C GLU A 64 10.84 -4.79 -1.66
N TYR A 65 11.72 -4.48 -2.59
CA TYR A 65 11.61 -4.91 -3.97
C TYR A 65 12.72 -5.91 -4.34
N ASN A 66 12.46 -6.72 -5.35
CA ASN A 66 13.43 -7.67 -5.90
C ASN A 66 14.10 -7.09 -7.16
N THR A 67 15.17 -7.73 -7.61
CA THR A 67 15.92 -7.31 -8.81
C THR A 67 15.12 -7.38 -10.12
N GLY A 68 13.91 -7.94 -10.08
CA GLY A 68 12.94 -7.92 -11.18
C GLY A 68 11.96 -6.76 -11.14
N GLY A 69 12.05 -5.86 -10.14
CA GLY A 69 11.19 -4.68 -9.98
C GLY A 69 9.79 -4.99 -9.45
N ALA A 70 9.61 -6.12 -8.76
CA ALA A 70 8.38 -6.47 -8.06
C ALA A 70 8.61 -6.54 -6.55
N VAL A 71 7.54 -6.52 -5.77
CA VAL A 71 7.62 -6.73 -4.31
C VAL A 71 8.36 -8.03 -4.01
N TYR A 72 9.31 -7.95 -3.09
CA TYR A 72 10.14 -9.10 -2.71
C TYR A 72 9.38 -10.09 -1.84
N PHE A 73 9.52 -11.38 -2.21
CA PHE A 73 9.05 -12.53 -1.43
C PHE A 73 10.20 -13.51 -1.24
N LYS A 74 10.58 -13.78 -0.01
CA LYS A 74 11.80 -14.52 0.37
C LYS A 74 11.98 -15.87 -0.32
N GLU A 75 10.89 -16.59 -0.55
CA GLU A 75 10.93 -17.95 -1.09
C GLU A 75 10.58 -18.03 -2.58
N TRP A 76 10.23 -16.88 -3.20
CA TRP A 76 9.68 -16.86 -4.54
C TRP A 76 10.15 -15.67 -5.36
N GLY A 77 10.59 -15.96 -6.56
CA GLY A 77 10.98 -14.94 -7.53
C GLY A 77 12.46 -14.57 -7.48
N PRO A 78 12.85 -13.47 -8.11
CA PRO A 78 14.22 -12.95 -8.08
C PRO A 78 14.67 -12.58 -6.66
N PRO A 79 15.99 -12.54 -6.42
CA PRO A 79 16.52 -12.11 -5.14
C PRO A 79 16.15 -10.66 -4.83
N ILE A 80 16.19 -10.31 -3.54
CA ILE A 80 16.01 -8.94 -3.11
C ILE A 80 17.01 -8.02 -3.82
N ASP A 81 16.55 -6.80 -4.13
CA ASP A 81 17.41 -5.73 -4.62
C ASP A 81 17.86 -4.89 -3.41
N GLY A 82 19.04 -5.24 -2.90
CA GLY A 82 19.58 -4.63 -1.69
C GLY A 82 19.70 -5.61 -0.51
N THR A 83 19.34 -5.16 0.69
CA THR A 83 19.50 -5.90 1.94
C THR A 83 18.18 -6.05 2.68
N GLU A 84 17.74 -7.27 2.95
CA GLU A 84 16.47 -7.55 3.66
C GLU A 84 16.40 -6.81 5.01
N GLY A 85 15.31 -6.07 5.21
CA GLY A 85 15.04 -5.30 6.42
C GLY A 85 15.77 -3.94 6.51
N VAL A 86 16.45 -3.52 5.44
CA VAL A 86 17.16 -2.23 5.34
C VAL A 86 16.58 -1.44 4.19
N LEU A 87 16.29 -0.15 4.39
CA LEU A 87 15.77 0.70 3.33
C LEU A 87 16.81 0.90 2.22
N ASP A 88 16.49 0.45 1.03
CA ASP A 88 17.32 0.55 -0.17
C ASP A 88 16.65 1.42 -1.25
N ASN A 89 17.36 1.72 -2.33
CA ASN A 89 16.90 2.64 -3.37
C ASN A 89 15.61 2.18 -4.07
N SER A 90 15.46 0.87 -4.27
CA SER A 90 14.32 0.26 -4.97
C SER A 90 13.09 0.08 -4.09
N ASP A 91 13.24 0.19 -2.78
CA ASP A 91 12.14 0.05 -1.83
C ASP A 91 11.14 1.21 -1.95
N LYS A 92 9.92 0.97 -1.49
CA LYS A 92 8.86 1.99 -1.54
C LYS A 92 8.22 2.20 -0.18
N LEU A 93 8.30 3.44 0.29
CA LEU A 93 7.49 3.91 1.42
C LEU A 93 6.07 4.19 0.92
N ILE A 94 5.07 3.63 1.59
CA ILE A 94 3.67 3.69 1.16
C ILE A 94 2.78 4.15 2.31
N PHE A 95 1.94 5.14 2.06
CA PHE A 95 0.95 5.68 3.01
C PHE A 95 -0.23 6.29 2.24
N LEU A 96 -1.30 6.69 2.91
CA LEU A 96 -2.42 7.37 2.24
C LEU A 96 -2.24 8.89 2.27
N PHE A 97 -2.66 9.55 1.19
CA PHE A 97 -2.55 11.00 1.06
C PHE A 97 -3.28 11.74 2.20
N LYS A 98 -4.41 11.21 2.67
CA LYS A 98 -5.21 11.79 3.77
C LYS A 98 -4.44 11.94 5.09
N ASP A 99 -3.39 11.13 5.29
CA ASP A 99 -2.60 11.12 6.52
C ASP A 99 -1.55 12.22 6.57
N ALA A 100 -1.30 12.90 5.44
CA ALA A 100 -0.38 14.00 5.37
C ALA A 100 -0.98 15.27 5.98
N GLY A 101 -0.27 15.87 6.93
CA GLY A 101 -0.70 17.02 7.73
C GLY A 101 -0.05 18.34 7.35
N THR A 102 -0.13 19.30 8.26
CA THR A 102 0.54 20.59 8.12
C THR A 102 2.05 20.45 8.26
N ARG A 103 2.80 21.47 7.82
CA ARG A 103 4.23 21.50 8.05
C ARG A 103 4.56 21.62 9.53
N ARG A 104 5.50 20.82 10.00
CA ARG A 104 5.96 20.84 11.38
C ARG A 104 6.60 22.16 11.74
N ASP A 105 6.25 22.68 12.91
CA ASP A 105 6.96 23.79 13.54
C ASP A 105 8.24 23.30 14.24
N SER A 106 9.27 24.14 14.27
CA SER A 106 10.55 23.82 14.90
C SER A 106 10.47 23.51 16.41
N PHE A 107 9.39 23.96 17.05
CA PHE A 107 9.14 23.74 18.48
C PHE A 107 8.47 22.40 18.82
N GLN A 108 7.95 21.67 17.83
CA GLN A 108 7.30 20.38 18.06
C GLN A 108 8.34 19.32 18.40
N VAL A 109 8.12 18.64 19.52
CA VAL A 109 9.02 17.59 20.01
C VAL A 109 8.87 16.34 19.15
N THR A 110 9.97 15.70 18.84
CA THR A 110 10.00 14.41 18.12
C THR A 110 10.49 13.30 19.06
N ASP A 111 9.83 12.15 19.03
CA ASP A 111 10.36 10.92 19.62
C ASP A 111 11.25 10.23 18.58
N GLY A 112 12.52 10.62 18.52
CA GLY A 112 13.48 10.15 17.53
C GLY A 112 14.03 11.28 16.66
N LYS A 113 14.76 10.90 15.60
CA LYS A 113 15.41 11.82 14.67
C LYS A 113 14.67 11.85 13.34
N ILE A 114 14.17 13.01 12.93
CA ILE A 114 13.63 13.17 11.57
C ILE A 114 14.80 12.98 10.58
N VAL A 115 14.63 12.05 9.65
CA VAL A 115 15.60 11.74 8.60
C VAL A 115 15.12 12.19 7.22
N SER A 116 13.80 12.34 7.02
CA SER A 116 13.27 12.87 5.76
C SER A 116 11.96 13.63 6.01
N GLU A 117 11.73 14.70 5.27
CA GLU A 117 10.47 15.42 5.14
C GLU A 117 9.97 15.17 3.70
N VAL A 118 8.76 14.66 3.54
CA VAL A 118 8.11 14.49 2.24
C VAL A 118 7.02 15.54 2.12
N GLU A 119 7.13 16.36 1.09
CA GLU A 119 6.12 17.37 0.75
C GLU A 119 5.21 16.84 -0.37
N LEU A 120 3.92 16.90 -0.16
CA LEU A 120 2.88 16.59 -1.12
C LEU A 120 2.13 17.86 -1.47
N THR A 121 1.61 17.94 -2.70
CA THR A 121 0.76 19.04 -3.13
C THR A 121 -0.56 18.47 -3.61
N ASP A 122 -1.68 18.90 -3.01
CA ASP A 122 -3.00 18.48 -3.43
C ASP A 122 -3.46 19.16 -4.74
N ALA A 123 -4.59 18.74 -5.29
CA ALA A 123 -5.13 19.28 -6.54
C ALA A 123 -5.46 20.78 -6.46
N THR A 124 -5.58 21.36 -5.28
CA THR A 124 -5.83 22.79 -5.04
C THR A 124 -4.53 23.59 -4.87
N GLY A 125 -3.37 22.92 -4.87
CA GLY A 125 -2.06 23.53 -4.68
C GLY A 125 -1.64 23.69 -3.22
N ILE A 126 -2.38 23.10 -2.27
CA ILE A 126 -2.05 23.15 -0.85
C ILE A 126 -1.02 22.07 -0.54
N LYS A 127 -0.02 22.44 0.26
CA LYS A 127 1.06 21.57 0.66
C LYS A 127 0.73 20.83 1.93
N ARG A 128 1.04 19.52 1.92
CA ARG A 128 0.90 18.60 3.05
C ARG A 128 2.21 17.87 3.27
N TYR A 129 2.47 17.43 4.50
CA TYR A 129 3.78 16.92 4.88
C TYR A 129 3.67 15.64 5.71
N VAL A 130 4.63 14.76 5.50
CA VAL A 130 4.90 13.64 6.39
C VAL A 130 6.40 13.59 6.71
N TYR A 131 6.75 12.96 7.82
CA TYR A 131 8.11 12.93 8.36
C TYR A 131 8.52 11.50 8.63
N LEU A 132 9.62 11.06 8.02
CA LEU A 132 10.23 9.78 8.34
C LEU A 132 11.18 9.98 9.52
N VAL A 133 10.94 9.26 10.61
CA VAL A 133 11.63 9.42 11.89
C VAL A 133 12.38 8.14 12.24
N GLU A 134 13.68 8.26 12.49
CA GLU A 134 14.54 7.16 12.95
C GLU A 134 14.55 7.07 14.47
N GLY A 135 14.41 5.87 15.01
CA GLY A 135 14.53 5.58 16.45
C GLY A 135 13.29 5.96 17.26
N SER A 136 12.21 6.40 16.64
CA SER A 136 10.93 6.57 17.31
C SER A 136 10.33 5.21 17.68
N ARG A 137 9.67 5.15 18.83
CA ARG A 137 8.89 3.98 19.27
C ARG A 137 7.41 4.11 18.90
N LEU A 138 7.01 5.27 18.40
CA LEU A 138 5.64 5.54 17.99
C LEU A 138 5.36 4.84 16.67
N GLN A 139 4.30 4.02 16.64
CA GLN A 139 3.79 3.34 15.46
C GLN A 139 2.28 3.47 15.47
N SER A 140 1.67 3.63 14.30
CA SER A 140 0.20 3.60 14.20
C SER A 140 -0.31 2.18 14.29
N GLU A 141 -1.40 1.99 15.03
CA GLU A 141 -2.13 0.72 15.11
C GLU A 141 -3.26 0.64 14.06
N GLU A 142 -3.50 1.72 13.35
CA GLU A 142 -4.57 1.79 12.34
C GLU A 142 -4.20 0.97 11.10
N GLN A 143 -5.19 0.28 10.55
CA GLN A 143 -5.06 -0.57 9.36
C GLN A 143 -6.19 -0.27 8.37
N TYR A 144 -5.84 0.17 7.18
CA TYR A 144 -6.78 0.42 6.09
C TYR A 144 -7.15 -0.83 5.32
N VAL A 145 -6.28 -1.86 5.38
CA VAL A 145 -6.50 -3.15 4.72
C VAL A 145 -6.32 -4.27 5.73
N ARG A 146 -7.31 -5.14 5.82
CA ARG A 146 -7.28 -6.37 6.60
C ARG A 146 -7.34 -7.56 5.64
N TYR A 147 -6.46 -8.51 5.82
CA TYR A 147 -6.42 -9.72 5.01
C TYR A 147 -6.54 -10.97 5.89
N SER A 148 -7.48 -11.83 5.54
CA SER A 148 -7.71 -13.11 6.20
C SER A 148 -7.31 -14.24 5.28
N THR A 149 -6.12 -14.78 5.46
CA THR A 149 -5.53 -15.88 4.66
C THR A 149 -6.45 -17.11 4.64
N ASP A 150 -7.05 -17.45 5.80
CA ASP A 150 -7.90 -18.65 5.93
C ASP A 150 -9.12 -18.67 5.02
N VAL A 151 -9.65 -17.49 4.69
CA VAL A 151 -10.82 -17.34 3.84
C VAL A 151 -10.53 -16.65 2.52
N GLY A 152 -9.28 -16.19 2.31
CA GLY A 152 -8.92 -15.44 1.12
C GLY A 152 -9.63 -14.09 1.02
N LYS A 153 -9.95 -13.46 2.17
CA LYS A 153 -10.74 -12.23 2.23
C LYS A 153 -9.84 -11.01 2.42
N VAL A 154 -9.99 -10.03 1.53
CA VAL A 154 -9.48 -8.66 1.69
C VAL A 154 -10.63 -7.78 2.14
N GLU A 155 -10.45 -6.99 3.17
CA GLU A 155 -11.45 -6.09 3.72
C GLU A 155 -10.84 -4.71 3.96
N THR A 156 -11.53 -3.68 3.49
CA THR A 156 -11.25 -2.27 3.75
C THR A 156 -12.52 -1.61 4.25
N ASP A 157 -12.45 -0.34 4.62
CA ASP A 157 -13.65 0.42 5.01
C ASP A 157 -14.62 0.65 3.84
N PHE A 158 -14.19 0.42 2.59
CA PHE A 158 -14.96 0.68 1.37
C PHE A 158 -15.46 -0.55 0.67
N TYR A 159 -14.65 -1.61 0.65
CA TYR A 159 -14.99 -2.83 -0.05
C TYR A 159 -14.47 -4.06 0.69
N GLN A 160 -15.07 -5.16 0.37
CA GLN A 160 -14.52 -6.48 0.65
C GLN A 160 -14.45 -7.30 -0.64
N LEU A 161 -13.43 -8.13 -0.72
CA LEU A 161 -13.17 -9.04 -1.81
C LEU A 161 -12.84 -10.41 -1.25
N VAL A 162 -13.46 -11.46 -1.78
CA VAL A 162 -13.15 -12.85 -1.42
C VAL A 162 -12.63 -13.56 -2.65
N TYR A 163 -11.39 -14.02 -2.56
CA TYR A 163 -10.76 -14.83 -3.59
C TYR A 163 -11.15 -16.31 -3.44
N ASN A 164 -11.34 -16.99 -4.55
CA ASN A 164 -11.46 -18.44 -4.55
C ASN A 164 -10.12 -19.08 -4.15
N LYS A 165 -10.15 -19.94 -3.13
CA LYS A 165 -8.93 -20.55 -2.58
C LYS A 165 -8.23 -21.53 -3.54
N GLU A 166 -9.00 -22.20 -4.39
CA GLU A 166 -8.46 -23.15 -5.35
C GLU A 166 -7.89 -22.46 -6.59
N ASN A 167 -8.43 -21.28 -6.91
CA ASN A 167 -7.99 -20.51 -8.07
C ASN A 167 -8.24 -19.01 -7.86
N GLN A 168 -7.25 -18.25 -7.44
CA GLN A 168 -7.36 -16.81 -7.16
C GLN A 168 -7.59 -15.93 -8.40
N VAL A 169 -7.58 -16.49 -9.61
CA VAL A 169 -8.14 -15.81 -10.79
C VAL A 169 -9.63 -15.57 -10.64
N ASN A 170 -10.30 -16.42 -9.87
CA ASN A 170 -11.73 -16.29 -9.59
C ASN A 170 -11.95 -15.51 -8.30
N TRP A 171 -12.93 -14.65 -8.30
CA TRP A 171 -13.44 -13.99 -7.11
C TRP A 171 -14.79 -14.62 -6.74
N ASP A 172 -14.91 -15.03 -5.50
CA ASP A 172 -16.13 -15.65 -4.99
C ASP A 172 -17.13 -14.60 -4.50
N ASP A 173 -16.64 -13.44 -4.08
CA ASP A 173 -17.48 -12.32 -3.64
C ASP A 173 -16.75 -10.99 -3.80
N PHE A 174 -17.53 -9.96 -4.11
CA PHE A 174 -17.11 -8.56 -4.03
C PHE A 174 -18.29 -7.70 -3.60
N SER A 175 -18.09 -6.86 -2.60
CA SER A 175 -19.10 -5.87 -2.18
C SER A 175 -18.41 -4.59 -1.71
N TYR A 176 -19.16 -3.48 -1.65
CA TYR A 176 -18.66 -2.22 -1.10
C TYR A 176 -19.65 -1.62 -0.08
N ALA A 177 -19.11 -0.86 0.87
CA ALA A 177 -19.78 -0.49 2.12
C ALA A 177 -21.14 0.21 1.97
N THR A 178 -21.36 0.92 0.87
CA THR A 178 -22.62 1.65 0.60
C THR A 178 -23.62 0.87 -0.25
N PHE A 179 -23.27 -0.36 -0.64
CA PHE A 179 -24.12 -1.18 -1.50
C PHE A 179 -25.02 -2.10 -0.65
N ASN A 180 -26.32 -1.85 -0.69
CA ASN A 180 -27.33 -2.60 0.04
C ASN A 180 -28.17 -3.53 -0.84
N GLY A 181 -27.73 -3.78 -2.08
CA GLY A 181 -28.39 -4.66 -3.05
C GLY A 181 -27.89 -6.09 -3.01
N GLU A 182 -28.31 -6.88 -4.01
CA GLU A 182 -27.69 -8.18 -4.29
C GLU A 182 -26.20 -7.97 -4.62
N ARG A 183 -25.39 -9.02 -4.41
CA ARG A 183 -23.94 -8.95 -4.62
C ARG A 183 -23.63 -8.41 -6.02
N PRO A 184 -22.82 -7.35 -6.16
CA PRO A 184 -22.54 -6.71 -7.45
C PRO A 184 -21.71 -7.62 -8.38
N LEU A 185 -21.02 -8.62 -7.81
CA LEU A 185 -20.25 -9.60 -8.55
C LEU A 185 -20.77 -11.00 -8.23
N ASP A 186 -21.38 -11.65 -9.24
CA ASP A 186 -21.81 -13.05 -9.16
C ASP A 186 -20.62 -13.97 -9.45
N CYS A 187 -19.89 -13.70 -10.54
CA CYS A 187 -18.63 -14.39 -10.82
C CYS A 187 -17.74 -13.57 -11.75
N MET A 188 -16.43 -13.74 -11.62
CA MET A 188 -15.46 -13.21 -12.57
C MET A 188 -15.10 -14.30 -13.58
N LYS A 189 -15.22 -13.99 -14.88
CA LYS A 189 -14.81 -14.87 -15.98
C LYS A 189 -13.68 -14.22 -16.76
N ILE A 190 -12.60 -14.97 -16.94
CA ILE A 190 -11.49 -14.57 -17.79
C ILE A 190 -11.54 -15.37 -19.07
N ARG A 191 -11.37 -14.68 -20.20
CA ARG A 191 -11.22 -15.29 -21.51
C ARG A 191 -10.02 -14.69 -22.21
N LEU A 192 -9.03 -15.50 -22.52
CA LEU A 192 -7.89 -15.15 -23.32
C LEU A 192 -8.02 -15.83 -24.69
N ILE A 193 -7.89 -15.06 -25.76
CA ILE A 193 -7.93 -15.57 -27.13
C ILE A 193 -6.61 -15.24 -27.79
N GLY A 194 -5.93 -16.26 -28.26
CA GLY A 194 -4.65 -16.12 -28.97
C GLY A 194 -4.64 -16.88 -30.29
N GLY A 195 -3.91 -16.35 -31.30
CA GLY A 195 -3.63 -17.08 -32.54
C GLY A 195 -2.59 -18.18 -32.30
N LEU A 196 -2.82 -19.35 -32.88
CA LEU A 196 -1.85 -20.44 -32.88
C LEU A 196 -1.34 -20.65 -34.32
N PHE A 197 -0.07 -20.37 -34.58
CA PHE A 197 0.62 -20.56 -35.84
C PHE A 197 0.09 -19.81 -37.07
N THR A 198 -1.20 -19.52 -37.16
CA THR A 198 -1.83 -18.76 -38.26
C THR A 198 -3.02 -17.98 -37.78
N ASP A 199 -3.46 -16.96 -38.53
CA ASP A 199 -4.64 -16.14 -38.21
C ASP A 199 -5.96 -16.93 -38.23
N MET A 200 -5.92 -18.19 -38.72
CA MET A 200 -7.10 -19.05 -38.84
C MET A 200 -7.28 -20.01 -37.66
N SER A 201 -6.31 -20.14 -36.77
CA SER A 201 -6.40 -21.03 -35.61
C SER A 201 -6.32 -20.23 -34.32
N THR A 202 -7.40 -20.19 -33.56
CA THR A 202 -7.46 -19.52 -32.26
C THR A 202 -7.58 -20.54 -31.14
N ILE A 203 -6.84 -20.27 -30.05
CA ILE A 203 -7.04 -20.95 -28.76
C ILE A 203 -7.80 -19.98 -27.85
N THR A 204 -8.87 -20.48 -27.25
CA THR A 204 -9.59 -19.78 -26.19
C THR A 204 -9.27 -20.44 -24.86
N LEU A 205 -8.70 -19.69 -23.93
CA LEU A 205 -8.45 -20.07 -22.56
C LEU A 205 -9.48 -19.39 -21.67
N ASN A 206 -9.95 -20.09 -20.66
CA ASN A 206 -10.89 -19.58 -19.68
C ASN A 206 -10.41 -19.92 -18.26
N ASN A 207 -11.21 -19.63 -17.24
CA ASN A 207 -10.89 -19.90 -15.84
C ASN A 207 -10.49 -21.35 -15.54
N ASN A 208 -10.93 -22.33 -16.34
CA ASN A 208 -10.56 -23.73 -16.15
C ASN A 208 -9.14 -24.05 -16.70
N ASN A 209 -8.66 -23.21 -17.59
CA ASN A 209 -7.33 -23.36 -18.19
C ASN A 209 -6.25 -22.59 -17.45
N LEU A 210 -6.64 -21.51 -16.72
CA LEU A 210 -5.74 -20.66 -15.97
C LEU A 210 -6.01 -20.85 -14.48
N ILE A 211 -5.01 -21.36 -13.76
CA ILE A 211 -5.10 -21.55 -12.31
C ILE A 211 -4.03 -20.66 -11.66
N ALA A 212 -4.45 -19.82 -10.74
CA ALA A 212 -3.58 -18.99 -9.93
C ALA A 212 -3.64 -19.44 -8.46
N LYS A 213 -2.50 -19.84 -7.92
CA LYS A 213 -2.37 -20.22 -6.51
C LYS A 213 -1.47 -19.25 -5.76
N PRO A 214 -1.83 -18.80 -4.56
CA PRO A 214 -0.96 -17.97 -3.75
C PRO A 214 0.27 -18.76 -3.33
N LYS A 215 1.44 -18.10 -3.38
CA LYS A 215 2.73 -18.63 -2.95
C LYS A 215 3.33 -17.84 -1.81
N GLY A 216 2.97 -16.60 -1.70
CA GLY A 216 3.40 -15.71 -0.63
C GLY A 216 2.47 -14.51 -0.54
N GLU A 217 2.38 -13.95 0.64
CA GLU A 217 1.55 -12.80 0.94
C GLU A 217 2.35 -11.82 1.79
N ARG A 218 2.28 -10.55 1.44
CA ARG A 218 2.80 -9.46 2.27
C ARG A 218 1.62 -8.58 2.66
N VAL A 219 1.27 -8.66 3.94
CA VAL A 219 0.15 -7.92 4.52
C VAL A 219 0.71 -6.71 5.24
N GLY A 220 0.30 -5.52 4.80
CA GLY A 220 0.65 -4.26 5.45
C GLY A 220 -0.60 -3.46 5.82
N PRO A 221 -0.46 -2.40 6.60
CA PRO A 221 -1.60 -1.59 7.04
C PRO A 221 -2.25 -0.79 5.90
N VAL A 222 -1.54 -0.55 4.81
CA VAL A 222 -2.01 0.26 3.68
C VAL A 222 -2.40 -0.60 2.48
N ARG A 223 -1.63 -1.66 2.19
CA ARG A 223 -1.95 -2.60 1.10
C ARG A 223 -1.52 -4.02 1.43
N THR A 224 -2.17 -4.97 0.79
CA THR A 224 -1.76 -6.37 0.76
C THR A 224 -1.30 -6.74 -0.65
N THR A 225 -0.19 -7.45 -0.75
CA THR A 225 0.37 -7.94 -2.01
C THR A 225 0.50 -9.46 -1.94
N SER A 226 0.00 -10.16 -2.97
CA SER A 226 0.12 -11.61 -3.08
C SER A 226 1.00 -11.99 -4.27
N GLN A 227 1.91 -12.92 -4.04
CA GLN A 227 2.64 -13.60 -5.11
C GLN A 227 1.81 -14.79 -5.60
N LEU A 228 1.51 -14.81 -6.89
CA LEU A 228 0.71 -15.87 -7.50
C LEU A 228 1.59 -16.74 -8.42
N GLU A 229 1.44 -18.05 -8.27
CA GLU A 229 1.91 -19.01 -9.26
C GLU A 229 0.81 -19.24 -10.29
N LEU A 230 1.08 -18.92 -11.55
CA LEU A 230 0.14 -19.12 -12.64
C LEU A 230 0.45 -20.43 -13.36
N LYS A 231 -0.55 -21.32 -13.45
CA LYS A 231 -0.48 -22.56 -14.24
C LYS A 231 -1.45 -22.47 -15.41
N LEU A 232 -0.91 -22.72 -16.59
CA LEU A 232 -1.68 -22.75 -17.82
C LEU A 232 -1.82 -24.20 -18.29
N TRP A 233 -3.10 -24.64 -18.45
CA TRP A 233 -3.43 -25.98 -18.93
C TRP A 233 -4.07 -25.91 -20.30
N LEU A 234 -3.51 -26.66 -21.25
CA LEU A 234 -4.10 -26.89 -22.55
C LEU A 234 -4.31 -28.39 -22.72
N PHE A 235 -5.53 -28.81 -23.00
CA PHE A 235 -5.88 -30.25 -23.17
C PHE A 235 -5.42 -31.14 -21.99
N ASN A 236 -5.53 -30.62 -20.75
CA ASN A 236 -5.06 -31.28 -19.52
C ASN A 236 -3.52 -31.50 -19.46
N ILE A 237 -2.76 -30.81 -20.30
CA ILE A 237 -1.31 -30.80 -20.27
C ILE A 237 -0.84 -29.44 -19.77
N PRO A 238 0.05 -29.39 -18.75
CA PRO A 238 0.64 -28.12 -18.33
C PRO A 238 1.54 -27.57 -19.42
N ILE A 239 1.33 -26.32 -19.80
CA ILE A 239 2.17 -25.61 -20.80
C ILE A 239 3.19 -24.71 -20.10
N MET A 240 2.83 -24.24 -18.89
CA MET A 240 3.66 -23.31 -18.11
C MET A 240 3.45 -23.58 -16.63
N ASN A 241 4.57 -23.59 -15.90
CA ASN A 241 4.63 -23.59 -14.44
C ASN A 241 5.25 -22.28 -13.96
#